data_38cf9903f7ed28d9db0b3283ecb07108
#
_entry.id   38cf9903f7ed28d9db0b3283ecb07108
#
_cell.length_a   1.000
_cell.length_b   1.000
_cell.length_c   1.000
_cell.angle_alpha   90.00
_cell.angle_beta   90.00
_cell.angle_gamma   90.00
#
_symmetry.space_group_name_H-M   'P 1'
#
loop_
_entity.id
_entity.type
_entity.pdbx_description
1 polymer ?
#
loop_
_entity_poly.entity_id
_entity_poly.type
_entity_poly.pdbx_seq_one_letter_code
_entity_poly.pdbx_strand_id
1 'polypeptide(L)'
;MNFSTYRYQTFCVLLFSCLLFLLGSCKETRTMEVTATAYNSLEYQTKKGDAFTAAWGDKLKPGMKAIAVSRDLIPEGLDHRTKVKIEGLDGTYLVLDKMNRRWNKKIDIYMGMDIDKARVWGKRKVNIQWEID
;
A
#
# COMPACT_ATOMS: atom_id res chain seq x y z
N MET A 1 -33.93 24.72 -46.74
CA MET A 1 -32.83 24.16 -46.02
C MET A 1 -32.83 24.77 -44.61
N ASN A 2 -33.23 24.00 -43.60
CA ASN A 2 -33.41 24.52 -42.24
C ASN A 2 -32.09 24.48 -41.49
N PHE A 3 -31.42 25.61 -41.36
CA PHE A 3 -30.23 25.81 -40.55
C PHE A 3 -30.45 25.58 -39.03
N SER A 4 -31.71 25.46 -38.59
CA SER A 4 -32.07 25.33 -37.20
C SER A 4 -31.78 23.90 -36.63
N THR A 5 -31.94 22.86 -37.43
CA THR A 5 -31.77 21.45 -36.99
C THR A 5 -30.30 21.03 -36.74
N TYR A 6 -29.34 21.65 -37.45
CA TYR A 6 -27.90 21.33 -37.24
C TYR A 6 -27.37 21.87 -35.91
N ARG A 7 -27.92 22.97 -35.39
CA ARG A 7 -27.42 23.53 -34.11
C ARG A 7 -27.80 22.70 -32.90
N TYR A 8 -28.94 21.99 -32.93
CA TYR A 8 -29.34 21.09 -31.82
C TYR A 8 -28.60 19.75 -31.83
N GLN A 9 -28.28 19.22 -33.00
CA GLN A 9 -27.50 17.98 -33.09
C GLN A 9 -26.06 18.15 -32.61
N THR A 10 -25.39 19.25 -32.94
CA THR A 10 -24.03 19.52 -32.42
C THR A 10 -24.00 19.78 -30.92
N PHE A 11 -25.07 20.41 -30.36
CA PHE A 11 -25.16 20.68 -28.92
C PHE A 11 -25.38 19.39 -28.10
N CYS A 12 -26.25 18.50 -28.59
CA CYS A 12 -26.47 17.18 -27.97
C CYS A 12 -25.23 16.28 -28.01
N VAL A 13 -24.46 16.27 -29.09
CA VAL A 13 -23.25 15.48 -29.21
C VAL A 13 -22.15 15.97 -28.25
N LEU A 14 -22.01 17.30 -28.07
CA LEU A 14 -21.06 17.87 -27.11
C LEU A 14 -21.45 17.62 -25.65
N LEU A 15 -22.77 17.63 -25.32
CA LEU A 15 -23.24 17.27 -23.98
C LEU A 15 -23.07 15.79 -23.66
N PHE A 16 -23.23 14.90 -24.65
CA PHE A 16 -23.03 13.45 -24.46
C PHE A 16 -21.55 13.10 -24.33
N SER A 17 -20.66 13.82 -25.03
CA SER A 17 -19.20 13.65 -24.90
C SER A 17 -18.67 14.11 -23.53
N CYS A 18 -19.26 15.14 -22.91
CA CYS A 18 -18.86 15.62 -21.59
C CYS A 18 -19.30 14.67 -20.45
N LEU A 19 -20.40 13.91 -20.65
CA LEU A 19 -20.91 12.96 -19.65
C LEU A 19 -20.08 11.67 -19.55
N LEU A 20 -19.36 11.32 -20.63
CA LEU A 20 -18.48 10.13 -20.63
C LEU A 20 -17.16 10.33 -19.85
N PHE A 21 -16.76 11.57 -19.55
CA PHE A 21 -15.53 11.86 -18.79
C PHE A 21 -15.71 11.79 -17.25
N LEU A 22 -16.93 11.57 -16.74
CA LEU A 22 -17.21 11.48 -15.30
C LEU A 22 -17.18 10.05 -14.73
N LEU A 23 -16.79 9.04 -15.52
CA LEU A 23 -16.49 7.72 -15.01
C LEU A 23 -15.05 7.71 -14.47
N GLY A 24 -14.77 8.60 -13.51
CA GLY A 24 -13.59 8.47 -12.66
C GLY A 24 -13.64 7.12 -11.96
N SER A 25 -12.64 6.26 -12.22
CA SER A 25 -12.46 5.01 -11.50
C SER A 25 -12.47 5.30 -10.01
N CYS A 26 -13.56 5.00 -9.33
CA CYS A 26 -13.69 5.13 -7.89
C CYS A 26 -12.90 3.96 -7.29
N LYS A 27 -11.65 4.21 -6.87
CA LYS A 27 -10.86 3.21 -6.14
C LYS A 27 -11.52 2.95 -4.80
N GLU A 28 -11.77 1.68 -4.52
CA GLU A 28 -12.29 1.28 -3.22
C GLU A 28 -11.18 1.35 -2.17
N THR A 29 -11.44 2.07 -1.07
CA THR A 29 -10.53 2.13 0.07
C THR A 29 -10.91 1.07 1.09
N ARG A 30 -9.97 0.21 1.46
CA ARG A 30 -10.12 -0.78 2.53
C ARG A 30 -9.42 -0.34 3.81
N THR A 31 -10.00 -0.71 4.94
CA THR A 31 -9.41 -0.50 6.27
C THR A 31 -9.49 -1.81 7.07
N MET A 32 -8.41 -2.14 7.78
CA MET A 32 -8.36 -3.34 8.62
C MET A 32 -7.47 -3.11 9.83
N GLU A 33 -7.90 -3.64 11.00
CA GLU A 33 -7.03 -3.72 12.18
C GLU A 33 -6.09 -4.92 12.04
N VAL A 34 -4.80 -4.68 12.24
CA VAL A 34 -3.73 -5.69 12.21
C VAL A 34 -2.81 -5.57 13.41
N THR A 35 -2.06 -6.63 13.71
CA THR A 35 -0.92 -6.54 14.63
C THR A 35 0.28 -5.98 13.89
N ALA A 36 0.86 -4.88 14.37
CA ALA A 36 2.07 -4.28 13.82
C ALA A 36 3.26 -4.47 14.75
N THR A 37 4.36 -4.96 14.20
CA THR A 37 5.70 -5.00 14.80
C THR A 37 6.67 -4.21 13.94
N ALA A 38 7.93 -4.08 14.34
CA ALA A 38 8.96 -3.42 13.55
C ALA A 38 10.21 -4.28 13.46
N TYR A 39 10.92 -4.16 12.34
CA TYR A 39 12.21 -4.82 12.11
C TYR A 39 13.23 -3.84 11.51
N ASN A 40 14.51 -4.23 11.57
CA ASN A 40 15.59 -3.45 10.98
C ASN A 40 16.55 -4.34 10.18
N SER A 41 17.48 -3.72 9.46
CA SER A 41 18.41 -4.39 8.54
C SER A 41 19.64 -4.99 9.22
N LEU A 42 19.62 -5.21 10.52
CA LEU A 42 20.79 -5.77 11.22
C LEU A 42 20.90 -7.28 10.98
N GLU A 43 22.11 -7.75 10.72
CA GLU A 43 22.40 -9.16 10.37
C GLU A 43 21.86 -10.18 11.38
N TYR A 44 21.77 -9.82 12.67
CA TYR A 44 21.27 -10.72 13.70
C TYR A 44 19.76 -10.91 13.70
N GLN A 45 19.00 -10.04 13.01
CA GLN A 45 17.54 -10.13 12.90
C GLN A 45 17.08 -10.75 11.58
N THR A 46 17.98 -10.87 10.59
CA THR A 46 17.74 -11.44 9.28
C THR A 46 18.77 -12.52 8.98
N LYS A 47 18.56 -13.34 7.95
CA LYS A 47 19.56 -14.32 7.54
C LYS A 47 20.86 -13.62 7.16
N LYS A 48 21.97 -14.12 7.65
CA LYS A 48 23.32 -13.63 7.36
C LYS A 48 23.56 -13.52 5.85
N GLY A 49 23.88 -12.31 5.38
CA GLY A 49 24.23 -12.03 3.99
C GLY A 49 23.12 -11.44 3.12
N ASP A 50 21.85 -11.40 3.57
CA ASP A 50 20.73 -10.90 2.75
C ASP A 50 19.80 -9.92 3.48
N ALA A 51 20.32 -9.21 4.45
CA ALA A 51 19.58 -8.31 5.33
C ALA A 51 18.81 -7.21 4.61
N PHE A 52 19.22 -6.86 3.40
CA PHE A 52 18.67 -5.76 2.62
C PHE A 52 17.82 -6.20 1.42
N THR A 53 17.62 -7.50 1.22
CA THR A 53 16.82 -8.01 0.11
C THR A 53 15.51 -8.58 0.63
N ALA A 54 14.40 -7.97 0.23
CA ALA A 54 13.05 -8.39 0.57
C ALA A 54 12.60 -9.63 -0.23
N ALA A 55 11.53 -10.29 0.19
CA ALA A 55 11.06 -11.56 -0.37
C ALA A 55 10.69 -11.50 -1.85
N TRP A 56 10.34 -10.32 -2.39
CA TRP A 56 10.12 -10.10 -3.83
C TRP A 56 11.36 -9.57 -4.58
N GLY A 57 12.53 -9.51 -3.91
CA GLY A 57 13.78 -9.08 -4.51
C GLY A 57 14.09 -7.58 -4.42
N ASP A 58 13.21 -6.80 -3.80
CA ASP A 58 13.46 -5.37 -3.58
C ASP A 58 14.63 -5.18 -2.60
N LYS A 59 15.52 -4.23 -2.91
CA LYS A 59 16.61 -3.83 -2.03
C LYS A 59 16.12 -2.78 -1.05
N LEU A 60 16.05 -3.14 0.24
CA LEU A 60 15.68 -2.21 1.30
C LEU A 60 16.87 -1.33 1.68
N LYS A 61 16.62 -0.03 1.81
CA LYS A 61 17.62 0.98 2.21
C LYS A 61 17.11 1.75 3.42
N PRO A 62 17.99 2.16 4.34
CA PRO A 62 17.60 3.04 5.44
C PRO A 62 16.82 4.26 4.96
N GLY A 63 15.74 4.60 5.66
CA GLY A 63 14.83 5.69 5.29
C GLY A 63 13.67 5.31 4.38
N MET A 64 13.66 4.11 3.80
CA MET A 64 12.51 3.63 3.01
C MET A 64 11.32 3.37 3.93
N LYS A 65 10.14 3.79 3.47
CA LYS A 65 8.85 3.45 4.09
C LYS A 65 8.34 2.14 3.49
N ALA A 66 8.67 1.03 4.11
CA ALA A 66 8.34 -0.31 3.66
C ALA A 66 7.76 -1.17 4.79
N ILE A 67 6.94 -2.14 4.43
CA ILE A 67 6.38 -3.14 5.34
C ILE A 67 6.51 -4.55 4.75
N ALA A 68 6.65 -5.53 5.64
CA ALA A 68 6.36 -6.92 5.36
C ALA A 68 4.92 -7.23 5.78
N VAL A 69 4.20 -8.05 5.01
CA VAL A 69 2.84 -8.47 5.31
C VAL A 69 2.76 -9.97 5.55
N SER A 70 1.89 -10.40 6.48
CA SER A 70 1.52 -11.80 6.58
C SER A 70 0.78 -12.25 5.31
N ARG A 71 1.00 -13.51 4.90
CA ARG A 71 0.59 -13.98 3.56
C ARG A 71 -0.92 -14.03 3.34
N ASP A 72 -1.70 -14.11 4.41
CA ASP A 72 -3.16 -14.05 4.40
C ASP A 72 -3.71 -12.66 3.98
N LEU A 73 -2.89 -11.61 4.06
CA LEU A 73 -3.26 -10.25 3.64
C LEU A 73 -3.06 -10.00 2.13
N ILE A 74 -2.28 -10.84 1.46
CA ILE A 74 -2.00 -10.69 0.01
C ILE A 74 -3.29 -10.80 -0.83
N PRO A 75 -4.15 -11.83 -0.65
CA PRO A 75 -5.40 -11.92 -1.39
C PRO A 75 -6.41 -10.83 -1.02
N GLU A 76 -6.22 -10.12 0.10
CA GLU A 76 -7.02 -8.95 0.48
C GLU A 76 -6.62 -7.66 -0.27
N GLY A 77 -5.64 -7.74 -1.17
CA GLY A 77 -5.13 -6.62 -1.96
C GLY A 77 -3.85 -5.98 -1.41
N LEU A 78 -3.25 -6.55 -0.36
CA LEU A 78 -1.95 -6.11 0.17
C LEU A 78 -0.80 -6.87 -0.52
N ASP A 79 -0.76 -6.78 -1.84
CA ASP A 79 0.26 -7.41 -2.67
C ASP A 79 1.50 -6.50 -2.87
N HIS A 80 2.48 -6.99 -3.62
CA HIS A 80 3.74 -6.30 -3.90
C HIS A 80 3.51 -4.87 -4.41
N ARG A 81 4.16 -3.90 -3.76
CA ARG A 81 4.09 -2.45 -4.03
C ARG A 81 2.75 -1.77 -3.74
N THR A 82 1.80 -2.45 -3.13
CA THR A 82 0.59 -1.80 -2.63
C THR A 82 0.96 -0.68 -1.64
N LYS A 83 0.30 0.47 -1.80
CA LYS A 83 0.48 1.64 -0.94
C LYS A 83 -0.42 1.53 0.28
N VAL A 84 0.16 1.67 1.47
CA VAL A 84 -0.55 1.50 2.75
C VAL A 84 -0.33 2.70 3.65
N LYS A 85 -1.40 3.23 4.23
CA LYS A 85 -1.35 4.16 5.35
C LYS A 85 -1.47 3.38 6.65
N ILE A 86 -0.68 3.73 7.66
CA ILE A 86 -0.63 3.04 8.95
C ILE A 86 -0.94 4.04 10.04
N GLU A 87 -1.91 3.72 10.89
CA GLU A 87 -2.26 4.54 12.05
C GLU A 87 -1.05 4.79 12.96
N GLY A 88 -0.85 6.05 13.33
CA GLY A 88 0.29 6.48 14.16
C GLY A 88 1.61 6.67 13.41
N LEU A 89 1.62 6.54 12.08
CA LEU A 89 2.78 6.80 11.24
C LEU A 89 2.45 7.75 10.08
N ASP A 90 3.34 8.70 9.83
CA ASP A 90 3.18 9.66 8.74
C ASP A 90 3.56 9.08 7.38
N GLY A 91 2.76 9.45 6.38
CA GLY A 91 3.01 9.15 4.97
C GLY A 91 2.52 7.77 4.56
N THR A 92 3.04 7.28 3.43
CA THR A 92 2.61 6.05 2.78
C THR A 92 3.74 5.04 2.77
N TYR A 93 3.43 3.80 3.13
CA TYR A 93 4.35 2.66 3.14
C TYR A 93 4.08 1.77 1.93
N LEU A 94 5.11 1.13 1.41
CA LEU A 94 5.01 0.14 0.34
C LEU A 94 5.09 -1.28 0.92
N VAL A 95 4.25 -2.17 0.44
CA VAL A 95 4.38 -3.61 0.69
C VAL A 95 5.54 -4.13 -0.16
N LEU A 96 6.70 -4.39 0.44
CA LEU A 96 7.90 -4.85 -0.25
C LEU A 96 8.38 -6.22 0.23
N ASP A 97 7.82 -6.74 1.33
CA ASP A 97 8.27 -8.01 1.90
C ASP A 97 7.12 -8.88 2.39
N LYS A 98 7.38 -10.18 2.53
CA LYS A 98 6.45 -11.20 3.02
C LYS A 98 6.96 -11.84 4.30
N MET A 99 6.06 -12.00 5.26
CA MET A 99 6.34 -12.69 6.50
C MET A 99 6.27 -14.22 6.34
N ASN A 100 6.77 -14.95 7.33
CA ASN A 100 6.61 -16.39 7.43
C ASN A 100 5.11 -16.77 7.50
N ARG A 101 4.76 -17.93 6.92
CA ARG A 101 3.37 -18.44 6.81
C ARG A 101 2.64 -18.63 8.16
N ARG A 102 3.38 -18.72 9.27
CA ARG A 102 2.80 -18.83 10.62
C ARG A 102 2.09 -17.57 11.12
N TRP A 103 2.33 -16.42 10.47
CA TRP A 103 1.74 -15.15 10.87
C TRP A 103 0.44 -14.87 10.12
N ASN A 104 -0.57 -14.36 10.86
CA ASN A 104 -1.85 -13.94 10.33
C ASN A 104 -2.21 -12.55 10.82
N LYS A 105 -2.88 -11.77 9.98
CA LYS A 105 -3.31 -10.37 10.24
C LYS A 105 -2.21 -9.55 10.89
N LYS A 106 -1.02 -9.62 10.29
CA LYS A 106 0.18 -8.99 10.85
C LYS A 106 0.97 -8.27 9.77
N ILE A 107 1.50 -7.12 10.16
CA ILE A 107 2.52 -6.38 9.39
C ILE A 107 3.78 -6.22 10.23
N ASP A 108 4.90 -6.05 9.56
CA ASP A 108 6.20 -5.77 10.15
C ASP A 108 6.80 -4.54 9.47
N ILE A 109 7.04 -3.48 10.24
CA ILE A 109 7.41 -2.17 9.70
C ILE A 109 8.92 -2.07 9.64
N TYR A 110 9.45 -1.77 8.45
CA TYR A 110 10.89 -1.56 8.26
C TYR A 110 11.34 -0.24 8.87
N MET A 111 12.28 -0.30 9.80
CA MET A 111 12.84 0.85 10.53
C MET A 111 14.31 1.14 10.17
N GLY A 112 14.80 0.61 9.03
CA GLY A 112 16.17 0.82 8.57
C GLY A 112 17.22 0.29 9.55
N MET A 113 18.12 1.18 10.00
CA MET A 113 19.20 0.86 10.97
C MET A 113 18.84 1.28 12.40
N ASP A 114 17.65 1.86 12.62
CA ASP A 114 17.23 2.43 13.90
C ASP A 114 16.60 1.38 14.82
N ILE A 115 17.44 0.76 15.66
CA ILE A 115 17.03 -0.25 16.65
C ILE A 115 16.11 0.35 17.71
N ASP A 116 16.43 1.55 18.18
CA ASP A 116 15.68 2.19 19.26
C ASP A 116 14.28 2.54 18.81
N LYS A 117 14.13 3.04 17.59
CA LYS A 117 12.83 3.30 16.98
C LYS A 117 12.00 2.02 16.84
N ALA A 118 12.60 0.92 16.40
CA ALA A 118 11.92 -0.37 16.29
C ALA A 118 11.51 -0.91 17.68
N ARG A 119 12.36 -0.74 18.69
CA ARG A 119 12.08 -1.15 20.08
C ARG A 119 10.96 -0.32 20.70
N VAL A 120 10.98 1.00 20.51
CA VAL A 120 9.94 1.93 21.01
C VAL A 120 8.59 1.64 20.34
N TRP A 121 8.59 1.30 19.05
CA TRP A 121 7.37 0.88 18.38
C TRP A 121 6.76 -0.36 19.04
N GLY A 122 7.56 -1.38 19.29
CA GLY A 122 7.15 -2.63 19.93
C GLY A 122 6.13 -3.41 19.12
N LYS A 123 5.14 -4.00 19.82
CA LYS A 123 4.02 -4.74 19.23
C LYS A 123 2.70 -4.08 19.63
N ARG A 124 1.89 -3.70 18.66
CA ARG A 124 0.60 -3.03 18.91
C ARG A 124 -0.45 -3.35 17.85
N LYS A 125 -1.71 -3.10 18.15
CA LYS A 125 -2.80 -3.10 17.18
C LYS A 125 -2.88 -1.73 16.53
N VAL A 126 -3.04 -1.70 15.21
CA VAL A 126 -3.20 -0.47 14.41
C VAL A 126 -4.18 -0.71 13.28
N ASN A 127 -4.87 0.34 12.86
CA ASN A 127 -5.61 0.32 11.61
C ASN A 127 -4.66 0.60 10.44
N ILE A 128 -4.79 -0.17 9.38
CA ILE A 128 -4.14 0.08 8.09
C ILE A 128 -5.18 0.37 7.03
N GLN A 129 -4.82 1.20 6.05
CA GLN A 129 -5.70 1.61 4.96
C GLN A 129 -4.98 1.51 3.62
N TRP A 130 -5.64 0.93 2.61
CA TRP A 130 -5.11 0.80 1.26
C TRP A 130 -6.24 0.89 0.22
N GLU A 131 -5.88 1.12 -1.03
CA GLU A 131 -6.80 1.15 -2.17
C GLU A 131 -6.72 -0.16 -2.95
N ILE A 132 -7.87 -0.65 -3.41
CA ILE A 132 -7.99 -1.75 -4.36
C ILE A 132 -8.57 -1.23 -5.68
N ASP A 133 -8.09 -1.78 -6.79
CA ASP A 133 -8.61 -1.50 -8.14
C ASP A 133 -9.88 -2.29 -8.43
#